data_167ff61ea4d86d034d7a48dcd14c94cb
#
_entry.id   167ff61ea4d86d034d7a48dcd14c94cb
#
_cell.length_a   1.000
_cell.length_b   1.000
_cell.length_c   1.000
_cell.angle_alpha   90.00
_cell.angle_beta   90.00
_cell.angle_gamma   90.00
#
_symmetry.space_group_name_H-M   'P 1'
#
loop_
_entity.id
_entity.type
_entity.pdbx_description
1 polymer ?
#
loop_
_entity_poly.entity_id
_entity_poly.type
_entity_poly.pdbx_seq_one_letter_code
_entity_poly.pdbx_strand_id
1 'polypeptide(L)'
;MENNILRFENPQYLYWLLVIPVLIAIYVLVRFWNKKQFEHFANIKLRSYLVPMFSSARANTKFVIFNLIIALLIIGAANLQSGSKMEKVKREGIDLFLCVDISNSMHAEDIAPNRLERSKQAINKLISKLQGDRIGIIVFAGNAYVQLPITTDYSAAKMFLSTVDTDLIPTQGTEVGRAIELAIKSFGESEHNKAIIIISDGEDHENGDAVKAAQEAAKQGIKVYTIGMGLDEGAPIPLYNKYGKKTGYKKDKDGKIIITKLDDNMLRQIAEIGDGIYVRASNSNVGLDKIYEDISKAKKSEIESKVFTDYDDQFQWFVGAAIILLIIEILLSSGKRRWESKFKFFEPRNENN
;
A
#
# COMPACT_ATOMS: atom_id res chain seq x y z
N MET A 1 -5.78 -26.79 -2.28
CA MET A 1 -5.71 -27.18 -0.86
C MET A 1 -5.24 -25.92 -0.12
N GLU A 2 -6.16 -25.22 0.52
CA GLU A 2 -5.84 -24.04 1.30
C GLU A 2 -5.09 -24.51 2.56
N ASN A 3 -3.82 -24.18 2.65
CA ASN A 3 -3.08 -24.32 3.90
C ASN A 3 -3.63 -23.27 4.87
N ASN A 4 -4.63 -23.64 5.67
CA ASN A 4 -5.04 -22.84 6.83
C ASN A 4 -3.89 -22.83 7.84
N ILE A 5 -3.01 -21.86 7.75
CA ILE A 5 -1.95 -21.65 8.73
C ILE A 5 -2.61 -20.98 9.94
N LEU A 6 -2.75 -21.76 11.03
CA LEU A 6 -3.15 -21.25 12.33
C LEU A 6 -1.93 -20.64 13.01
N ARG A 7 -2.01 -19.38 13.39
CA ARG A 7 -0.96 -18.65 14.09
C ARG A 7 -1.55 -17.92 15.29
N PHE A 8 -0.78 -17.83 16.38
CA PHE A 8 -1.08 -16.91 17.48
C PHE A 8 -0.33 -15.60 17.25
N GLU A 9 -1.03 -14.47 17.35
CA GLU A 9 -0.42 -13.14 17.25
C GLU A 9 0.53 -12.90 18.43
N ASN A 10 0.09 -13.25 19.63
CA ASN A 10 0.82 -13.05 20.88
C ASN A 10 1.03 -14.36 21.64
N PRO A 11 1.93 -15.27 21.17
CA PRO A 11 2.12 -16.59 21.77
C PRO A 11 2.62 -16.54 23.22
N GLN A 12 3.23 -15.44 23.63
CA GLN A 12 3.68 -15.19 25.00
C GLN A 12 2.55 -15.24 26.03
N TYR A 13 1.32 -14.91 25.66
CA TYR A 13 0.19 -15.01 26.59
C TYR A 13 -0.19 -16.46 26.93
N LEU A 14 0.18 -17.43 26.11
CA LEU A 14 -0.06 -18.84 26.40
C LEU A 14 0.69 -19.32 27.67
N TYR A 15 1.80 -18.67 28.06
CA TYR A 15 2.47 -18.97 29.30
C TYR A 15 1.59 -18.73 30.54
N TRP A 16 0.60 -17.84 30.45
CA TRP A 16 -0.36 -17.60 31.52
C TRP A 16 -1.27 -18.82 31.79
N LEU A 17 -1.34 -19.80 30.88
CA LEU A 17 -2.03 -21.08 31.16
C LEU A 17 -1.40 -21.84 32.36
N LEU A 18 -0.14 -21.58 32.69
CA LEU A 18 0.51 -22.11 33.87
C LEU A 18 -0.12 -21.66 35.21
N VAL A 19 -0.92 -20.58 35.17
CA VAL A 19 -1.69 -20.14 36.35
C VAL A 19 -2.77 -21.17 36.73
N ILE A 20 -3.33 -21.91 35.77
CA ILE A 20 -4.40 -22.87 35.99
C ILE A 20 -3.97 -24.02 36.94
N PRO A 21 -2.86 -24.75 36.69
CA PRO A 21 -2.40 -25.77 37.63
C PRO A 21 -2.05 -25.20 39.01
N VAL A 22 -1.57 -23.95 39.10
CA VAL A 22 -1.33 -23.27 40.38
C VAL A 22 -2.65 -23.05 41.14
N LEU A 23 -3.69 -22.56 40.46
CA LEU A 23 -5.02 -22.36 41.03
C LEU A 23 -5.63 -23.70 41.47
N ILE A 24 -5.45 -24.77 40.70
CA ILE A 24 -5.90 -26.11 41.06
C ILE A 24 -5.18 -26.58 42.32
N ALA A 25 -3.86 -26.42 42.40
CA ALA A 25 -3.07 -26.80 43.56
C ALA A 25 -3.53 -26.03 44.82
N ILE A 26 -3.71 -24.74 44.75
CA ILE A 26 -4.23 -23.89 45.83
C ILE A 26 -5.62 -24.37 46.26
N TYR A 27 -6.50 -24.63 45.31
CA TYR A 27 -7.87 -25.10 45.59
C TYR A 27 -7.86 -26.43 46.33
N VAL A 28 -7.04 -27.40 45.93
CA VAL A 28 -6.89 -28.71 46.59
C VAL A 28 -6.31 -28.54 47.98
N LEU A 29 -5.28 -27.71 48.16
CA LEU A 29 -4.66 -27.44 49.47
C LEU A 29 -5.67 -26.79 50.45
N VAL A 30 -6.38 -25.76 49.98
CA VAL A 30 -7.41 -25.10 50.81
C VAL A 30 -8.52 -26.08 51.21
N ARG A 31 -8.92 -26.97 50.30
CA ARG A 31 -9.91 -27.99 50.57
C ARG A 31 -9.44 -29.03 51.61
N PHE A 32 -8.18 -29.44 51.44
CA PHE A 32 -7.56 -30.37 52.39
C PHE A 32 -7.45 -29.75 53.81
N TRP A 33 -7.04 -28.48 53.85
CA TRP A 33 -6.93 -27.72 55.09
C TRP A 33 -8.29 -27.52 55.75
N ASN A 34 -9.29 -27.08 55.01
CA ASN A 34 -10.65 -26.90 55.50
C ASN A 34 -11.25 -28.23 56.03
N LYS A 35 -10.97 -29.36 55.37
CA LYS A 35 -11.41 -30.67 55.83
C LYS A 35 -10.75 -31.00 57.16
N LYS A 36 -9.43 -30.82 57.31
CA LYS A 36 -8.66 -31.08 58.52
C LYS A 36 -9.09 -30.17 59.68
N GLN A 37 -9.33 -28.90 59.44
CA GLN A 37 -9.84 -27.94 60.44
C GLN A 37 -11.25 -28.35 60.93
N PHE A 38 -12.11 -28.78 60.01
CA PHE A 38 -13.48 -29.21 60.36
C PHE A 38 -13.47 -30.49 61.22
N GLU A 39 -12.57 -31.42 60.92
CA GLU A 39 -12.38 -32.68 61.74
C GLU A 39 -11.92 -32.35 63.15
N HIS A 40 -11.18 -31.27 63.38
CA HIS A 40 -10.81 -30.82 64.74
C HIS A 40 -11.95 -30.14 65.50
N PHE A 41 -12.93 -29.51 64.77
CA PHE A 41 -13.99 -28.74 65.44
C PHE A 41 -15.29 -29.48 65.66
N ALA A 42 -15.63 -30.48 64.82
CA ALA A 42 -16.88 -31.23 64.93
C ALA A 42 -16.77 -32.60 64.30
N ASN A 43 -17.53 -33.57 64.90
CA ASN A 43 -17.64 -34.90 64.33
C ASN A 43 -18.24 -34.86 62.91
N ILE A 44 -17.65 -35.63 61.98
CA ILE A 44 -18.03 -35.64 60.55
C ILE A 44 -19.53 -35.84 60.35
N LYS A 45 -20.19 -36.55 61.23
CA LYS A 45 -21.65 -36.75 61.18
C LYS A 45 -22.46 -35.47 61.41
N LEU A 46 -21.93 -34.45 62.08
CA LEU A 46 -22.60 -33.17 62.32
C LEU A 46 -22.50 -32.21 61.15
N ARG A 47 -21.64 -32.47 60.18
CA ARG A 47 -21.43 -31.60 59.00
C ARG A 47 -22.73 -31.40 58.19
N SER A 48 -23.53 -32.44 58.02
CA SER A 48 -24.82 -32.39 57.34
C SER A 48 -25.86 -31.52 58.05
N TYR A 49 -25.74 -31.41 59.41
CA TYR A 49 -26.62 -30.58 60.23
C TYR A 49 -26.17 -29.12 60.31
N LEU A 50 -24.85 -28.87 60.38
CA LEU A 50 -24.29 -27.54 60.54
C LEU A 50 -24.24 -26.76 59.23
N VAL A 51 -24.10 -27.43 58.10
CA VAL A 51 -24.03 -26.78 56.76
C VAL A 51 -24.92 -27.51 55.75
N PRO A 52 -26.26 -27.56 56.01
CA PRO A 52 -27.17 -28.36 55.20
C PRO A 52 -27.31 -27.91 53.72
N MET A 53 -26.91 -26.67 53.42
CA MET A 53 -26.99 -26.09 52.09
C MET A 53 -25.71 -26.17 51.25
N PHE A 54 -24.62 -26.67 51.76
CA PHE A 54 -23.34 -26.75 51.04
C PHE A 54 -23.27 -28.02 50.18
N SER A 55 -23.16 -27.83 48.86
CA SER A 55 -22.92 -28.92 47.92
C SER A 55 -21.49 -28.87 47.41
N SER A 56 -20.70 -29.88 47.83
CA SER A 56 -19.31 -30.03 47.38
C SER A 56 -19.18 -30.19 45.86
N ALA A 57 -20.16 -30.86 45.24
CA ALA A 57 -20.21 -31.03 43.78
C ALA A 57 -20.35 -29.70 43.06
N ARG A 58 -21.24 -28.82 43.51
CA ARG A 58 -21.43 -27.49 42.91
C ARG A 58 -20.22 -26.59 43.04
N ALA A 59 -19.58 -26.60 44.20
CA ALA A 59 -18.34 -25.85 44.42
C ALA A 59 -17.25 -26.29 43.43
N ASN A 60 -17.13 -27.60 43.18
CA ASN A 60 -16.19 -28.15 42.20
C ASN A 60 -16.55 -27.72 40.79
N THR A 61 -17.85 -27.83 40.41
CA THR A 61 -18.32 -27.42 39.07
C THR A 61 -18.04 -25.95 38.86
N LYS A 62 -18.34 -25.06 39.80
CA LYS A 62 -18.01 -23.63 39.71
C LYS A 62 -16.52 -23.39 39.51
N PHE A 63 -15.67 -24.06 40.27
CA PHE A 63 -14.23 -23.94 40.14
C PHE A 63 -13.73 -24.43 38.80
N VAL A 64 -14.29 -25.51 38.24
CA VAL A 64 -13.93 -25.99 36.89
C VAL A 64 -14.37 -24.97 35.82
N ILE A 65 -15.60 -24.45 35.92
CA ILE A 65 -16.11 -23.43 34.99
C ILE A 65 -15.23 -22.17 35.05
N PHE A 66 -14.86 -21.72 36.24
CA PHE A 66 -13.98 -20.55 36.43
C PHE A 66 -12.60 -20.75 35.77
N ASN A 67 -11.97 -21.92 35.93
CA ASN A 67 -10.70 -22.21 35.25
C ASN A 67 -10.87 -22.31 33.75
N LEU A 68 -11.99 -22.81 33.24
CA LEU A 68 -12.28 -22.84 31.79
C LEU A 68 -12.46 -21.43 31.22
N ILE A 69 -13.12 -20.52 31.96
CA ILE A 69 -13.23 -19.10 31.58
C ILE A 69 -11.83 -18.47 31.47
N ILE A 70 -10.97 -18.70 32.47
CA ILE A 70 -9.59 -18.19 32.46
C ILE A 70 -8.84 -18.74 31.24
N ALA A 71 -8.94 -20.02 30.95
CA ALA A 71 -8.29 -20.64 29.80
C ALA A 71 -8.75 -19.99 28.48
N LEU A 72 -10.07 -19.82 28.31
CA LEU A 72 -10.65 -19.19 27.11
C LEU A 72 -10.21 -17.72 26.95
N LEU A 73 -10.16 -16.96 28.05
CA LEU A 73 -9.68 -15.58 28.02
C LEU A 73 -8.19 -15.49 27.65
N ILE A 74 -7.36 -16.40 28.15
CA ILE A 74 -5.93 -16.46 27.81
C ILE A 74 -5.75 -16.80 26.33
N ILE A 75 -6.51 -17.77 25.79
CA ILE A 75 -6.46 -18.13 24.37
C ILE A 75 -6.98 -16.96 23.52
N GLY A 76 -8.05 -16.29 23.95
CA GLY A 76 -8.57 -15.09 23.30
C GLY A 76 -7.54 -13.95 23.28
N ALA A 77 -6.83 -13.72 24.40
CA ALA A 77 -5.77 -12.72 24.49
C ALA A 77 -4.54 -13.07 23.62
N ALA A 78 -4.23 -14.37 23.46
CA ALA A 78 -3.18 -14.83 22.54
C ALA A 78 -3.55 -14.59 21.06
N ASN A 79 -4.80 -14.25 20.78
CA ASN A 79 -5.38 -13.97 19.46
C ASN A 79 -5.02 -15.04 18.41
N LEU A 80 -5.82 -16.09 18.37
CA LEU A 80 -5.69 -17.11 17.33
C LEU A 80 -6.13 -16.51 16.00
N GLN A 81 -5.19 -16.42 15.06
CA GLN A 81 -5.41 -15.95 13.70
C GLN A 81 -5.50 -17.13 12.74
N SER A 82 -6.51 -17.14 11.89
CA SER A 82 -6.66 -18.18 10.88
C SER A 82 -6.70 -17.56 9.48
N GLY A 83 -5.90 -18.15 8.56
CA GLY A 83 -5.88 -17.82 7.15
C GLY A 83 -5.28 -16.43 6.86
N SER A 84 -4.60 -16.31 5.75
CA SER A 84 -4.43 -15.02 5.12
C SER A 84 -5.70 -14.73 4.33
N LYS A 85 -6.46 -13.70 4.65
CA LYS A 85 -7.38 -13.13 3.67
C LYS A 85 -6.51 -12.72 2.49
N MET A 86 -6.56 -13.49 1.42
CA MET A 86 -6.21 -12.94 0.13
C MET A 86 -7.27 -11.88 -0.18
N GLU A 87 -7.10 -10.69 0.36
CA GLU A 87 -7.77 -9.54 -0.22
C GLU A 87 -7.30 -9.52 -1.67
N LYS A 88 -8.24 -9.63 -2.60
CA LYS A 88 -7.94 -9.44 -4.02
C LYS A 88 -7.29 -8.08 -4.09
N VAL A 89 -5.95 -8.04 -4.14
CA VAL A 89 -5.21 -6.82 -4.41
C VAL A 89 -5.76 -6.35 -5.75
N LYS A 90 -6.67 -5.37 -5.72
CA LYS A 90 -7.01 -4.62 -6.91
C LYS A 90 -5.65 -4.25 -7.50
N ARG A 91 -5.35 -4.71 -8.70
CA ARG A 91 -4.18 -4.25 -9.44
C ARG A 91 -4.40 -2.77 -9.67
N GLU A 92 -3.99 -1.98 -8.70
CA GLU A 92 -3.99 -0.54 -8.82
C GLU A 92 -2.93 -0.22 -9.87
N GLY A 93 -3.38 0.26 -11.03
CA GLY A 93 -2.51 0.75 -12.09
C GLY A 93 -1.77 2.00 -11.60
N ILE A 94 -0.82 2.48 -12.37
CA ILE A 94 -0.19 3.77 -12.18
C ILE A 94 -0.85 4.75 -13.14
N ASP A 95 -1.07 5.97 -12.67
CA ASP A 95 -1.47 7.09 -13.50
C ASP A 95 -0.21 7.82 -13.96
N LEU A 96 0.06 7.78 -15.24
CA LEU A 96 1.28 8.29 -15.82
C LEU A 96 0.98 9.43 -16.80
N PHE A 97 1.49 10.63 -16.55
CA PHE A 97 1.54 11.68 -17.56
C PHE A 97 2.92 11.76 -18.21
N LEU A 98 2.93 11.73 -19.53
CA LEU A 98 4.11 12.01 -20.35
C LEU A 98 4.05 13.46 -20.82
N CYS A 99 4.95 14.30 -20.33
CA CYS A 99 5.12 15.68 -20.76
C CYS A 99 6.22 15.72 -21.81
N VAL A 100 5.82 15.94 -23.06
CA VAL A 100 6.71 15.92 -24.22
C VAL A 100 6.97 17.33 -24.68
N ASP A 101 8.24 17.72 -24.65
CA ASP A 101 8.70 18.96 -25.22
C ASP A 101 8.57 18.92 -26.75
N ILE A 102 7.90 19.93 -27.30
CA ILE A 102 7.74 20.13 -28.74
C ILE A 102 8.27 21.48 -29.20
N SER A 103 9.20 22.06 -28.45
CA SER A 103 9.93 23.25 -28.88
C SER A 103 10.77 22.97 -30.13
N ASN A 104 11.16 24.05 -30.85
CA ASN A 104 11.95 23.94 -32.09
C ASN A 104 13.31 23.21 -31.88
N SER A 105 13.89 23.26 -30.70
CA SER A 105 15.14 22.58 -30.36
C SER A 105 15.02 21.06 -30.48
N MET A 106 13.81 20.51 -30.32
CA MET A 106 13.53 19.08 -30.47
C MET A 106 13.63 18.56 -31.91
N HIS A 107 13.79 19.45 -32.91
CA HIS A 107 14.15 19.07 -34.27
C HIS A 107 15.67 18.75 -34.43
N ALA A 108 16.49 19.06 -33.44
CA ALA A 108 17.93 18.77 -33.53
C ALA A 108 18.19 17.26 -33.77
N GLU A 109 19.19 17.00 -34.64
CA GLU A 109 19.50 15.65 -35.16
C GLU A 109 20.70 15.00 -34.43
N ASP A 110 21.10 15.50 -33.26
CA ASP A 110 22.15 14.89 -32.43
C ASP A 110 21.76 13.54 -31.88
N ILE A 111 20.45 13.30 -31.73
CA ILE A 111 19.86 12.01 -31.45
C ILE A 111 18.99 11.61 -32.66
N ALA A 112 19.35 10.53 -33.34
CA ALA A 112 18.70 10.12 -34.59
C ALA A 112 17.30 9.53 -34.37
N PRO A 113 16.30 9.83 -35.25
CA PRO A 113 16.36 10.69 -36.42
C PRO A 113 16.36 12.21 -36.08
N ASN A 114 15.68 12.61 -35.03
CA ASN A 114 15.74 13.85 -34.28
C ASN A 114 15.25 13.61 -32.84
N ARG A 115 15.42 14.59 -31.95
CA ARG A 115 15.05 14.44 -30.53
C ARG A 115 13.57 14.08 -30.34
N LEU A 116 12.66 14.75 -31.03
CA LEU A 116 11.20 14.53 -30.94
C LEU A 116 10.80 13.14 -31.45
N GLU A 117 11.22 12.78 -32.67
CA GLU A 117 10.88 11.46 -33.22
C GLU A 117 11.47 10.31 -32.39
N ARG A 118 12.65 10.50 -31.82
CA ARG A 118 13.25 9.54 -30.92
C ARG A 118 12.44 9.39 -29.63
N SER A 119 11.95 10.50 -29.08
CA SER A 119 11.05 10.50 -27.92
C SER A 119 9.76 9.74 -28.22
N LYS A 120 9.13 10.01 -29.37
CA LYS A 120 7.91 9.32 -29.83
C LYS A 120 8.12 7.80 -29.97
N GLN A 121 9.25 7.36 -30.52
CA GLN A 121 9.60 5.94 -30.63
C GLN A 121 9.73 5.28 -29.26
N ALA A 122 10.39 5.94 -28.30
CA ALA A 122 10.57 5.44 -26.96
C ALA A 122 9.25 5.36 -26.18
N ILE A 123 8.40 6.38 -26.32
CA ILE A 123 7.05 6.41 -25.73
C ILE A 123 6.18 5.27 -26.29
N ASN A 124 6.20 5.06 -27.61
CA ASN A 124 5.48 3.94 -28.23
C ASN A 124 5.91 2.57 -27.67
N LYS A 125 7.21 2.41 -27.42
CA LYS A 125 7.76 1.19 -26.80
C LYS A 125 7.29 1.06 -25.34
N LEU A 126 7.26 2.17 -24.59
CA LEU A 126 6.74 2.19 -23.21
C LEU A 126 5.27 1.80 -23.19
N ILE A 127 4.42 2.43 -24.02
CA ILE A 127 2.98 2.13 -24.10
C ILE A 127 2.74 0.63 -24.35
N SER A 128 3.60 -0.02 -25.14
CA SER A 128 3.48 -1.45 -25.44
C SER A 128 3.82 -2.36 -24.24
N LYS A 129 4.46 -1.83 -23.19
CA LYS A 129 4.81 -2.54 -21.95
C LYS A 129 3.81 -2.34 -20.82
N LEU A 130 2.97 -1.30 -20.91
CA LEU A 130 1.99 -0.96 -19.88
C LEU A 130 0.94 -2.08 -19.74
N GLN A 131 0.58 -2.43 -18.51
CA GLN A 131 -0.43 -3.45 -18.21
C GLN A 131 -1.27 -3.00 -17.02
N GLY A 132 -2.48 -2.51 -17.31
CA GLY A 132 -3.41 -2.02 -16.29
C GLY A 132 -3.08 -0.61 -15.77
N ASP A 133 -2.10 0.06 -16.35
CA ASP A 133 -1.73 1.45 -16.05
C ASP A 133 -2.54 2.41 -16.93
N ARG A 134 -2.73 3.65 -16.46
CA ARG A 134 -3.37 4.71 -17.23
C ARG A 134 -2.31 5.70 -17.73
N ILE A 135 -2.46 6.16 -18.94
CA ILE A 135 -1.50 7.07 -19.57
C ILE A 135 -2.22 8.31 -20.10
N GLY A 136 -1.62 9.46 -19.88
CA GLY A 136 -1.97 10.74 -20.50
C GLY A 136 -0.75 11.35 -21.20
N ILE A 137 -0.99 12.24 -22.16
CA ILE A 137 0.06 12.94 -22.89
C ILE A 137 -0.20 14.44 -22.79
N ILE A 138 0.80 15.16 -22.34
CA ILE A 138 0.87 16.62 -22.35
C ILE A 138 1.99 17.01 -23.32
N VAL A 139 1.71 17.96 -24.21
CA VAL A 139 2.72 18.57 -25.07
C VAL A 139 2.99 19.99 -24.57
N PHE A 140 4.22 20.38 -24.58
CA PHE A 140 4.59 21.74 -24.14
C PHE A 140 5.73 22.34 -24.96
N ALA A 141 5.70 23.66 -25.03
CA ALA A 141 6.73 24.55 -25.57
C ALA A 141 6.66 25.85 -24.75
N GLY A 142 6.34 27.01 -25.32
CA GLY A 142 6.02 28.23 -24.58
C GLY A 142 4.65 28.21 -23.86
N ASN A 143 3.87 27.16 -24.00
CA ASN A 143 2.66 26.83 -23.27
C ASN A 143 2.51 25.29 -23.14
N ALA A 144 1.63 24.82 -22.26
CA ALA A 144 1.36 23.40 -22.12
C ALA A 144 -0.11 23.05 -22.40
N TYR A 145 -0.36 21.93 -23.08
CA TYR A 145 -1.70 21.46 -23.45
C TYR A 145 -1.84 19.96 -23.25
N VAL A 146 -3.01 19.53 -22.80
CA VAL A 146 -3.34 18.10 -22.72
C VAL A 146 -3.65 17.60 -24.14
N GLN A 147 -2.75 16.82 -24.71
CA GLN A 147 -2.94 16.18 -26.02
C GLN A 147 -3.80 14.92 -25.89
N LEU A 148 -3.64 14.17 -24.80
CA LEU A 148 -4.46 13.03 -24.46
C LEU A 148 -4.75 13.06 -22.96
N PRO A 149 -6.02 13.12 -22.55
CA PRO A 149 -6.40 12.89 -21.15
C PRO A 149 -6.03 11.49 -20.69
N ILE A 150 -5.93 11.30 -19.37
CA ILE A 150 -5.52 10.01 -18.80
C ILE A 150 -6.51 8.90 -19.19
N THR A 151 -5.99 7.80 -19.75
CA THR A 151 -6.81 6.70 -20.30
C THR A 151 -6.09 5.35 -20.20
N THR A 152 -6.84 4.28 -20.27
CA THR A 152 -6.34 2.90 -20.48
C THR A 152 -6.32 2.48 -21.94
N ASP A 153 -6.80 3.33 -22.85
CA ASP A 153 -6.79 3.05 -24.28
C ASP A 153 -5.41 3.35 -24.90
N TYR A 154 -4.58 2.32 -24.93
CA TYR A 154 -3.24 2.41 -25.49
C TYR A 154 -3.22 2.62 -27.02
N SER A 155 -4.30 2.24 -27.72
CA SER A 155 -4.42 2.48 -29.16
C SER A 155 -4.65 3.97 -29.44
N ALA A 156 -5.54 4.59 -28.66
CA ALA A 156 -5.72 6.04 -28.71
C ALA A 156 -4.42 6.77 -28.34
N ALA A 157 -3.70 6.30 -27.30
CA ALA A 157 -2.44 6.93 -26.91
C ALA A 157 -1.40 6.92 -28.04
N LYS A 158 -1.24 5.80 -28.74
CA LYS A 158 -0.34 5.69 -29.90
C LYS A 158 -0.79 6.58 -31.06
N MET A 159 -2.09 6.65 -31.31
CA MET A 159 -2.65 7.51 -32.36
C MET A 159 -2.39 8.99 -32.07
N PHE A 160 -2.73 9.48 -30.87
CA PHE A 160 -2.47 10.87 -30.51
C PHE A 160 -0.97 11.21 -30.49
N LEU A 161 -0.13 10.30 -30.00
CA LEU A 161 1.32 10.48 -30.04
C LEU A 161 1.85 10.64 -31.46
N SER A 162 1.28 9.94 -32.45
CA SER A 162 1.70 10.05 -33.84
C SER A 162 1.44 11.44 -34.45
N THR A 163 0.44 12.15 -33.92
CA THR A 163 0.09 13.52 -34.39
C THR A 163 0.91 14.63 -33.71
N VAL A 164 1.73 14.27 -32.74
CA VAL A 164 2.57 15.24 -32.02
C VAL A 164 3.64 15.78 -32.98
N ASP A 165 3.69 17.11 -33.11
CA ASP A 165 4.66 17.83 -33.91
C ASP A 165 4.99 19.18 -33.26
N THR A 166 6.13 19.77 -33.58
CA THR A 166 6.56 21.10 -33.08
C THR A 166 5.65 22.24 -33.51
N ASP A 167 4.92 22.07 -34.60
CA ASP A 167 3.99 23.07 -35.12
C ASP A 167 2.65 23.15 -34.37
N LEU A 168 2.39 22.22 -33.44
CA LEU A 168 1.15 22.20 -32.65
C LEU A 168 1.03 23.40 -31.71
N ILE A 169 2.15 23.94 -31.21
CA ILE A 169 2.16 25.10 -30.31
C ILE A 169 2.84 26.28 -31.03
N PRO A 170 2.08 27.34 -31.41
CA PRO A 170 2.66 28.49 -32.09
C PRO A 170 3.66 29.26 -31.23
N THR A 171 3.42 29.31 -29.91
CA THR A 171 4.31 30.01 -28.96
C THR A 171 5.50 29.14 -28.66
N GLN A 172 6.65 29.55 -29.16
CA GLN A 172 7.91 28.84 -28.92
C GLN A 172 8.53 29.25 -27.58
N GLY A 173 9.30 28.38 -27.00
CA GLY A 173 9.91 28.46 -25.68
C GLY A 173 9.86 27.07 -25.03
N THR A 174 10.30 26.96 -23.79
CA THR A 174 10.24 25.70 -23.04
C THR A 174 9.82 26.04 -21.62
N GLU A 175 8.56 25.77 -21.27
CA GLU A 175 8.01 26.06 -19.96
C GLU A 175 7.67 24.75 -19.24
N VAL A 176 8.71 24.12 -18.69
CA VAL A 176 8.61 22.84 -17.97
C VAL A 176 7.68 22.96 -16.75
N GLY A 177 7.74 24.08 -16.02
CA GLY A 177 6.90 24.31 -14.84
C GLY A 177 5.41 24.23 -15.16
N ARG A 178 4.96 24.85 -16.25
CA ARG A 178 3.56 24.77 -16.71
C ARG A 178 3.12 23.35 -17.07
N ALA A 179 4.02 22.57 -17.68
CA ALA A 179 3.72 21.18 -18.01
C ALA A 179 3.48 20.33 -16.75
N ILE A 180 4.31 20.51 -15.70
CA ILE A 180 4.15 19.84 -14.41
C ILE A 180 2.83 20.28 -13.75
N GLU A 181 2.56 21.59 -13.66
CA GLU A 181 1.32 22.11 -13.07
C GLU A 181 0.07 21.58 -13.78
N LEU A 182 0.11 21.54 -15.11
CA LEU A 182 -1.00 21.01 -15.90
C LEU A 182 -1.19 19.51 -15.65
N ALA A 183 -0.12 18.74 -15.54
CA ALA A 183 -0.17 17.32 -15.20
C ALA A 183 -0.80 17.09 -13.81
N ILE A 184 -0.36 17.85 -12.79
CA ILE A 184 -0.92 17.79 -11.43
C ILE A 184 -2.45 18.01 -11.47
N LYS A 185 -2.90 19.06 -12.17
CA LYS A 185 -4.33 19.40 -12.28
C LYS A 185 -5.13 18.35 -13.07
N SER A 186 -4.47 17.63 -13.99
CA SER A 186 -5.12 16.69 -14.92
C SER A 186 -5.25 15.26 -14.39
N PHE A 187 -4.60 14.90 -13.27
CA PHE A 187 -4.71 13.55 -12.69
C PHE A 187 -6.10 13.23 -12.16
N GLY A 188 -6.85 14.22 -11.70
CA GLY A 188 -8.15 14.01 -11.03
C GLY A 188 -8.04 13.25 -9.71
N GLU A 189 -9.20 12.88 -9.15
CA GLU A 189 -9.29 12.06 -7.94
C GLU A 189 -9.09 10.59 -8.30
N SER A 190 -7.99 10.00 -7.84
CA SER A 190 -7.62 8.61 -8.08
C SER A 190 -6.74 8.12 -6.93
N GLU A 191 -6.98 6.89 -6.49
CA GLU A 191 -6.16 6.19 -5.50
C GLU A 191 -4.90 5.55 -6.11
N HIS A 192 -4.72 5.69 -7.43
CA HIS A 192 -3.53 5.18 -8.12
C HIS A 192 -2.29 6.00 -7.77
N ASN A 193 -1.14 5.35 -7.75
CA ASN A 193 0.14 6.05 -7.70
C ASN A 193 0.31 6.91 -8.96
N LYS A 194 0.75 8.14 -8.77
CA LYS A 194 0.85 9.14 -9.83
C LYS A 194 2.30 9.42 -10.18
N ALA A 195 2.60 9.46 -11.46
CA ALA A 195 3.94 9.79 -11.94
C ALA A 195 3.89 10.72 -13.15
N ILE A 196 4.83 11.63 -13.22
CA ILE A 196 5.06 12.55 -14.34
C ILE A 196 6.42 12.22 -14.94
N ILE A 197 6.49 12.04 -16.25
CA ILE A 197 7.76 11.90 -16.98
C ILE A 197 7.90 13.08 -17.92
N ILE A 198 8.92 13.89 -17.72
CA ILE A 198 9.25 15.04 -18.55
C ILE A 198 10.32 14.60 -19.54
N ILE A 199 10.11 14.91 -20.82
CA ILE A 199 11.04 14.61 -21.91
C ILE A 199 11.35 15.92 -22.60
N SER A 200 12.54 16.47 -22.37
CA SER A 200 12.98 17.80 -22.83
C SER A 200 14.50 17.85 -23.00
N ASP A 201 14.99 18.84 -23.70
CA ASP A 201 16.41 19.18 -23.72
C ASP A 201 16.83 20.16 -22.59
N GLY A 202 15.86 20.60 -21.79
CA GLY A 202 16.14 21.41 -20.60
C GLY A 202 16.45 22.87 -20.87
N GLU A 203 16.36 23.36 -22.11
CA GLU A 203 16.52 24.78 -22.42
C GLU A 203 15.30 25.59 -21.94
N ASP A 204 15.15 25.74 -20.61
CA ASP A 204 14.07 26.53 -20.01
C ASP A 204 14.45 28.03 -19.92
N HIS A 205 13.51 28.86 -20.26
CA HIS A 205 13.70 30.32 -20.28
C HIS A 205 13.15 31.01 -19.01
N GLU A 206 12.41 30.30 -18.15
CA GLU A 206 11.86 30.82 -16.90
C GLU A 206 12.45 30.11 -15.67
N ASN A 207 13.57 30.64 -15.18
CA ASN A 207 14.30 30.11 -14.02
C ASN A 207 13.41 30.05 -12.76
N GLY A 208 13.15 28.85 -12.26
CA GLY A 208 12.65 28.60 -10.90
C GLY A 208 11.19 28.13 -10.80
N ASP A 209 10.36 28.30 -11.81
CA ASP A 209 8.95 27.84 -11.73
C ASP A 209 8.84 26.32 -11.90
N ALA A 210 9.70 25.70 -12.69
CA ALA A 210 9.78 24.24 -12.82
C ALA A 210 10.13 23.54 -11.49
N VAL A 211 11.07 24.11 -10.73
CA VAL A 211 11.47 23.61 -9.42
C VAL A 211 10.30 23.71 -8.40
N LYS A 212 9.59 24.83 -8.39
CA LYS A 212 8.40 25.00 -7.52
C LYS A 212 7.30 24.01 -7.87
N ALA A 213 7.03 23.81 -9.17
CA ALA A 213 6.04 22.85 -9.64
C ALA A 213 6.42 21.41 -9.26
N ALA A 214 7.70 21.03 -9.34
CA ALA A 214 8.19 19.73 -8.87
C ALA A 214 8.03 19.53 -7.36
N GLN A 215 8.30 20.59 -6.56
CA GLN A 215 8.06 20.56 -5.11
C GLN A 215 6.58 20.35 -4.78
N GLU A 216 5.69 21.01 -5.53
CA GLU A 216 4.26 20.86 -5.33
C GLU A 216 3.78 19.44 -5.72
N ALA A 217 4.31 18.88 -6.81
CA ALA A 217 4.05 17.48 -7.19
C ALA A 217 4.48 16.52 -6.06
N ALA A 218 5.68 16.69 -5.53
CA ALA A 218 6.21 15.85 -4.44
C ALA A 218 5.36 15.93 -3.16
N LYS A 219 4.88 17.14 -2.78
CA LYS A 219 3.96 17.31 -1.64
C LYS A 219 2.65 16.54 -1.80
N GLN A 220 2.19 16.36 -3.04
CA GLN A 220 0.99 15.58 -3.37
C GLN A 220 1.28 14.09 -3.59
N GLY A 221 2.51 13.63 -3.33
CA GLY A 221 2.92 12.23 -3.54
C GLY A 221 3.08 11.84 -5.01
N ILE A 222 3.21 12.81 -5.91
CA ILE A 222 3.40 12.59 -7.35
C ILE A 222 4.90 12.59 -7.65
N LYS A 223 5.41 11.46 -8.17
CA LYS A 223 6.82 11.36 -8.55
C LYS A 223 7.08 12.03 -9.89
N VAL A 224 8.19 12.80 -9.99
CA VAL A 224 8.56 13.49 -11.23
C VAL A 224 9.88 12.94 -11.76
N TYR A 225 9.83 12.34 -12.92
CA TYR A 225 10.98 11.79 -13.64
C TYR A 225 11.34 12.71 -14.81
N THR A 226 12.62 12.78 -15.13
CA THR A 226 13.07 13.60 -16.26
C THR A 226 13.99 12.84 -17.19
N ILE A 227 13.84 13.11 -18.50
CA ILE A 227 14.68 12.55 -19.55
C ILE A 227 15.28 13.70 -20.33
N GLY A 228 16.59 13.82 -20.28
CA GLY A 228 17.35 14.82 -21.04
C GLY A 228 17.58 14.36 -22.48
N MET A 229 17.07 15.12 -23.45
CA MET A 229 17.20 14.84 -24.88
C MET A 229 18.23 15.75 -25.50
N GLY A 230 19.39 15.21 -25.89
CA GLY A 230 20.45 15.96 -26.57
C GLY A 230 21.84 15.60 -26.11
N LEU A 231 22.84 16.19 -26.76
CA LEU A 231 24.24 16.08 -26.45
C LEU A 231 24.80 17.40 -25.89
N ASP A 232 25.85 17.32 -25.05
CA ASP A 232 26.51 18.50 -24.48
C ASP A 232 27.18 19.37 -25.54
N GLU A 233 27.63 18.74 -26.62
CA GLU A 233 28.26 19.42 -27.75
C GLU A 233 27.25 20.29 -28.49
N GLY A 234 25.96 19.92 -28.42
CA GLY A 234 24.86 20.58 -29.08
C GLY A 234 24.76 20.26 -30.58
N ALA A 235 23.67 20.66 -31.16
CA ALA A 235 23.42 20.49 -32.59
C ALA A 235 22.65 21.69 -33.20
N PRO A 236 22.85 21.96 -34.49
CA PRO A 236 22.06 22.99 -35.17
C PRO A 236 20.64 22.50 -35.48
N ILE A 237 19.65 23.38 -35.36
CA ILE A 237 18.25 23.08 -35.66
C ILE A 237 18.02 23.12 -37.18
N PRO A 238 17.69 21.97 -37.83
CA PRO A 238 17.47 21.94 -39.27
C PRO A 238 16.13 22.60 -39.65
N LEU A 239 16.12 23.18 -40.85
CA LEU A 239 14.91 23.69 -41.48
C LEU A 239 14.54 22.84 -42.69
N TYR A 240 13.27 22.43 -42.78
CA TYR A 240 12.75 21.63 -43.88
C TYR A 240 11.73 22.40 -44.70
N ASN A 241 11.68 22.16 -45.99
CA ASN A 241 10.63 22.68 -46.84
C ASN A 241 9.38 21.76 -46.78
N LYS A 242 8.28 22.18 -47.44
CA LYS A 242 7.02 21.41 -47.49
C LYS A 242 7.15 20.00 -48.12
N TYR A 243 8.27 19.71 -48.78
CA TYR A 243 8.57 18.41 -49.38
C TYR A 243 9.52 17.56 -48.52
N GLY A 244 9.80 17.98 -47.26
CA GLY A 244 10.70 17.27 -46.37
C GLY A 244 12.18 17.38 -46.71
N LYS A 245 12.57 18.26 -47.63
CA LYS A 245 13.97 18.49 -48.02
C LYS A 245 14.58 19.55 -47.12
N LYS A 246 15.75 19.24 -46.51
CA LYS A 246 16.54 20.17 -45.70
C LYS A 246 16.99 21.38 -46.51
N THR A 247 16.63 22.57 -46.07
CA THR A 247 16.94 23.85 -46.74
C THR A 247 18.04 24.63 -46.05
N GLY A 248 18.36 24.29 -44.83
CA GLY A 248 19.40 24.95 -44.03
C GLY A 248 19.22 24.71 -42.55
N TYR A 249 19.71 25.64 -41.77
CA TYR A 249 19.61 25.64 -40.32
C TYR A 249 19.00 26.94 -39.80
N LYS A 250 18.30 26.87 -38.67
CA LYS A 250 17.72 28.04 -38.01
C LYS A 250 18.81 29.02 -37.61
N LYS A 251 18.57 30.31 -37.87
CA LYS A 251 19.49 31.38 -37.57
C LYS A 251 18.88 32.36 -36.58
N ASP A 252 19.74 32.98 -35.78
CA ASP A 252 19.38 34.07 -34.90
C ASP A 252 19.15 35.39 -35.71
N LYS A 253 18.89 36.48 -34.97
CA LYS A 253 18.68 37.81 -35.56
C LYS A 253 19.93 38.37 -36.27
N ASP A 254 21.10 37.87 -35.89
CA ASP A 254 22.41 38.27 -36.42
C ASP A 254 22.87 37.37 -37.60
N GLY A 255 22.04 36.40 -38.00
CA GLY A 255 22.30 35.47 -39.10
C GLY A 255 23.23 34.30 -38.71
N LYS A 256 23.58 34.13 -37.45
CA LYS A 256 24.35 32.98 -36.97
C LYS A 256 23.46 31.76 -36.76
N ILE A 257 23.99 30.57 -37.02
CA ILE A 257 23.26 29.31 -36.82
C ILE A 257 23.05 29.12 -35.33
N ILE A 258 21.81 28.82 -34.92
CA ILE A 258 21.42 28.50 -33.56
C ILE A 258 21.86 27.07 -33.28
N ILE A 259 22.67 26.89 -32.24
CA ILE A 259 23.07 25.57 -31.73
C ILE A 259 22.35 25.36 -30.40
N THR A 260 21.48 24.35 -30.34
CA THR A 260 20.78 23.93 -29.10
C THR A 260 21.62 22.88 -28.36
N LYS A 261 21.65 22.95 -27.05
CA LYS A 261 22.39 22.04 -26.19
C LYS A 261 21.48 21.44 -25.12
N LEU A 262 21.86 20.29 -24.60
CA LEU A 262 21.19 19.76 -23.42
C LEU A 262 21.64 20.54 -22.18
N ASP A 263 20.68 21.08 -21.42
CA ASP A 263 20.89 21.55 -20.05
C ASP A 263 20.32 20.51 -19.07
N ASP A 264 21.18 19.63 -18.60
CA ASP A 264 20.74 18.54 -17.70
C ASP A 264 20.72 18.94 -16.22
N ASN A 265 21.28 20.10 -15.83
CA ASN A 265 21.31 20.55 -14.45
C ASN A 265 19.90 20.78 -13.88
N MET A 266 19.07 21.52 -14.61
CA MET A 266 17.70 21.79 -14.23
C MET A 266 16.86 20.49 -14.20
N LEU A 267 17.00 19.63 -15.20
CA LEU A 267 16.28 18.36 -15.27
C LEU A 267 16.65 17.43 -14.12
N ARG A 268 17.93 17.37 -13.72
CA ARG A 268 18.40 16.63 -12.54
C ARG A 268 17.76 17.17 -11.25
N GLN A 269 17.76 18.48 -11.09
CA GLN A 269 17.18 19.14 -9.92
C GLN A 269 15.67 18.88 -9.80
N ILE A 270 14.93 18.93 -10.91
CA ILE A 270 13.50 18.62 -10.97
C ILE A 270 13.25 17.16 -10.55
N ALA A 271 14.04 16.21 -11.08
CA ALA A 271 13.89 14.80 -10.74
C ALA A 271 14.20 14.53 -9.26
N GLU A 272 15.27 15.11 -8.72
CA GLU A 272 15.67 14.96 -7.32
C GLU A 272 14.58 15.50 -6.36
N ILE A 273 14.07 16.69 -6.63
CA ILE A 273 13.02 17.32 -5.84
C ILE A 273 11.69 16.55 -5.96
N GLY A 274 11.41 16.00 -7.15
CA GLY A 274 10.21 15.23 -7.44
C GLY A 274 10.26 13.78 -6.99
N ASP A 275 11.24 13.37 -6.16
CA ASP A 275 11.43 11.97 -5.69
C ASP A 275 11.48 10.94 -6.85
N GLY A 276 12.03 11.36 -7.97
CA GLY A 276 12.22 10.53 -9.17
C GLY A 276 13.68 10.43 -9.58
N ILE A 277 13.92 9.95 -10.80
CA ILE A 277 15.27 9.85 -11.36
C ILE A 277 15.40 10.63 -12.67
N TYR A 278 16.58 11.21 -12.90
CA TYR A 278 16.98 11.77 -14.18
C TYR A 278 17.65 10.68 -15.02
N VAL A 279 17.32 10.62 -16.29
CA VAL A 279 18.00 9.75 -17.26
C VAL A 279 18.36 10.56 -18.51
N ARG A 280 19.59 10.40 -18.95
CA ARG A 280 20.04 11.00 -20.22
C ARG A 280 19.76 10.07 -21.38
N ALA A 281 19.10 10.57 -22.41
CA ALA A 281 18.85 9.84 -23.63
C ALA A 281 20.12 9.69 -24.48
N SER A 282 20.22 8.57 -25.16
CA SER A 282 21.25 8.28 -26.16
C SER A 282 20.65 7.67 -27.43
N ASN A 283 21.44 7.54 -28.47
CA ASN A 283 21.02 6.86 -29.71
C ASN A 283 20.61 5.40 -29.51
N SER A 284 21.16 4.74 -28.50
CA SER A 284 20.84 3.33 -28.17
C SER A 284 19.65 3.22 -27.23
N ASN A 285 19.50 4.13 -26.26
CA ASN A 285 18.44 4.06 -25.26
C ASN A 285 18.03 5.46 -24.77
N VAL A 286 16.72 5.73 -24.77
CA VAL A 286 16.14 6.99 -24.26
C VAL A 286 15.97 6.95 -22.73
N GLY A 287 16.04 5.76 -22.11
CA GLY A 287 16.01 5.63 -20.65
C GLY A 287 14.64 5.41 -20.04
N LEU A 288 13.56 5.44 -20.84
CA LEU A 288 12.19 5.16 -20.37
C LEU A 288 12.07 3.78 -19.71
N ASP A 289 12.84 2.78 -20.14
CA ASP A 289 12.86 1.45 -19.54
C ASP A 289 13.32 1.50 -18.07
N LYS A 290 14.34 2.29 -17.74
CA LYS A 290 14.84 2.47 -16.36
C LYS A 290 13.81 3.15 -15.46
N ILE A 291 13.15 4.19 -15.98
CA ILE A 291 12.10 4.90 -15.26
C ILE A 291 10.93 3.97 -14.99
N TYR A 292 10.49 3.20 -15.99
CA TYR A 292 9.40 2.25 -15.82
C TYR A 292 9.73 1.12 -14.82
N GLU A 293 10.98 0.65 -14.80
CA GLU A 293 11.44 -0.31 -13.79
C GLU A 293 11.39 0.27 -12.38
N ASP A 294 11.80 1.54 -12.19
CA ASP A 294 11.74 2.20 -10.89
C ASP A 294 10.29 2.36 -10.40
N ILE A 295 9.42 2.85 -11.27
CA ILE A 295 7.98 2.98 -11.00
C ILE A 295 7.38 1.60 -10.67
N SER A 296 7.73 0.56 -11.41
CA SER A 296 7.22 -0.80 -11.21
C SER A 296 7.73 -1.45 -9.91
N LYS A 297 8.95 -1.16 -9.49
CA LYS A 297 9.51 -1.62 -8.20
C LYS A 297 8.78 -0.97 -7.03
N ALA A 298 8.53 0.33 -7.08
CA ALA A 298 7.76 1.04 -6.06
C ALA A 298 6.35 0.44 -5.91
N LYS A 299 5.66 0.15 -7.02
CA LYS A 299 4.38 -0.54 -7.06
C LYS A 299 4.44 -1.93 -6.40
N LYS A 300 5.48 -2.71 -6.70
CA LYS A 300 5.63 -4.08 -6.18
C LYS A 300 5.89 -4.10 -4.67
N SER A 301 6.73 -3.20 -4.16
CA SER A 301 7.02 -3.09 -2.72
C SER A 301 5.78 -2.69 -1.92
N GLU A 302 4.92 -1.84 -2.45
CA GLU A 302 3.69 -1.42 -1.82
C GLU A 302 2.64 -2.54 -1.78
N ILE A 303 2.53 -3.33 -2.85
CA ILE A 303 1.68 -4.53 -2.91
C ILE A 303 2.17 -5.58 -1.89
N GLU A 304 3.46 -5.83 -1.81
CA GLU A 304 4.03 -6.79 -0.84
C GLU A 304 3.79 -6.33 0.60
N SER A 305 3.89 -5.05 0.91
CA SER A 305 3.62 -4.52 2.26
C SER A 305 2.14 -4.62 2.66
N LYS A 306 1.20 -4.49 1.73
CA LYS A 306 -0.25 -4.64 1.98
C LYS A 306 -0.68 -6.11 2.10
N VAL A 307 0.00 -7.04 1.45
CA VAL A 307 -0.35 -8.49 1.50
C VAL A 307 -0.01 -9.11 2.85
N PHE A 308 0.91 -8.53 3.63
CA PHE A 308 1.39 -9.13 4.89
C PHE A 308 0.56 -8.77 6.14
N THR A 309 -0.52 -7.99 6.07
CA THR A 309 -1.14 -7.39 7.27
C THR A 309 -2.54 -7.87 7.66
N ASP A 310 -3.26 -8.63 6.85
CA ASP A 310 -4.63 -9.02 7.21
C ASP A 310 -4.78 -10.53 7.49
N TYR A 311 -4.58 -10.90 8.77
CA TYR A 311 -5.03 -12.17 9.32
C TYR A 311 -6.42 -11.99 9.93
N ASP A 312 -7.32 -12.97 9.76
CA ASP A 312 -8.64 -12.98 10.40
C ASP A 312 -8.49 -13.33 11.88
N ASP A 313 -8.76 -12.37 12.74
CA ASP A 313 -8.72 -12.50 14.19
C ASP A 313 -9.89 -13.33 14.70
N GLN A 314 -9.61 -14.42 15.44
CA GLN A 314 -10.62 -15.35 15.97
C GLN A 314 -10.86 -15.18 17.49
N PHE A 315 -10.30 -14.15 18.13
CA PHE A 315 -10.45 -13.94 19.58
C PHE A 315 -11.91 -13.80 20.02
N GLN A 316 -12.78 -13.30 19.14
CA GLN A 316 -14.20 -13.01 19.41
C GLN A 316 -14.95 -14.28 19.85
N TRP A 317 -14.66 -15.44 19.26
CA TRP A 317 -15.29 -16.71 19.61
C TRP A 317 -14.90 -17.18 21.01
N PHE A 318 -13.65 -17.03 21.39
CA PHE A 318 -13.16 -17.42 22.71
C PHE A 318 -13.69 -16.50 23.80
N VAL A 319 -13.71 -15.19 23.57
CA VAL A 319 -14.28 -14.19 24.48
C VAL A 319 -15.79 -14.39 24.62
N GLY A 320 -16.51 -14.64 23.52
CA GLY A 320 -17.95 -14.91 23.54
C GLY A 320 -18.28 -16.15 24.35
N ALA A 321 -17.54 -17.26 24.18
CA ALA A 321 -17.69 -18.48 24.97
C ALA A 321 -17.38 -18.24 26.45
N ALA A 322 -16.35 -17.46 26.77
CA ALA A 322 -16.01 -17.10 28.16
C ALA A 322 -17.14 -16.31 28.84
N ILE A 323 -17.77 -15.37 28.15
CA ILE A 323 -18.91 -14.59 28.66
C ILE A 323 -20.11 -15.50 28.93
N ILE A 324 -20.43 -16.42 28.02
CA ILE A 324 -21.54 -17.37 28.20
C ILE A 324 -21.28 -18.24 29.45
N LEU A 325 -20.07 -18.75 29.62
CA LEU A 325 -19.70 -19.55 30.79
C LEU A 325 -19.75 -18.72 32.07
N LEU A 326 -19.36 -17.44 32.04
CA LEU A 326 -19.45 -16.53 33.19
C LEU A 326 -20.91 -16.32 33.61
N ILE A 327 -21.82 -16.15 32.67
CA ILE A 327 -23.27 -16.06 32.96
C ILE A 327 -23.77 -17.34 33.61
N ILE A 328 -23.37 -18.49 33.07
CA ILE A 328 -23.73 -19.78 33.65
C ILE A 328 -23.16 -19.92 35.08
N GLU A 329 -21.94 -19.49 35.31
CA GLU A 329 -21.28 -19.54 36.65
C GLU A 329 -22.03 -18.66 37.64
N ILE A 330 -22.46 -17.47 37.28
CA ILE A 330 -23.25 -16.55 38.12
C ILE A 330 -24.63 -17.14 38.43
N LEU A 331 -25.26 -17.78 37.47
CA LEU A 331 -26.57 -18.42 37.65
C LEU A 331 -26.52 -19.69 38.52
N LEU A 332 -25.38 -20.38 38.54
CA LEU A 332 -25.13 -21.53 39.40
C LEU A 332 -25.01 -21.09 40.86
N SER A 333 -26.11 -21.15 41.60
CA SER A 333 -26.12 -20.87 43.04
C SER A 333 -25.28 -21.87 43.82
N SER A 334 -24.44 -21.38 44.75
CA SER A 334 -23.60 -22.23 45.61
C SER A 334 -24.41 -23.03 46.64
N GLY A 335 -25.67 -22.67 46.89
CA GLY A 335 -26.58 -23.29 47.84
C GLY A 335 -27.71 -24.05 47.16
N LYS A 336 -28.27 -25.05 47.83
CA LYS A 336 -29.47 -25.74 47.36
C LYS A 336 -30.67 -24.76 47.37
N ARG A 337 -31.19 -24.38 46.21
CA ARG A 337 -32.43 -23.63 46.13
C ARG A 337 -33.61 -24.56 46.46
N ARG A 338 -34.61 -24.03 47.20
CA ARG A 338 -35.85 -24.77 47.57
C ARG A 338 -36.60 -25.39 46.36
N TRP A 339 -36.36 -24.87 45.17
CA TRP A 339 -37.00 -25.36 43.94
C TRP A 339 -36.31 -26.63 43.39
N GLU A 340 -35.07 -26.88 43.73
CA GLU A 340 -34.25 -28.01 43.19
C GLU A 340 -34.53 -29.32 43.93
N SER A 341 -35.23 -29.30 45.10
CA SER A 341 -35.68 -30.53 45.74
C SER A 341 -36.63 -31.35 44.88
N LYS A 342 -37.15 -30.79 43.78
CA LYS A 342 -37.99 -31.49 42.80
C LYS A 342 -37.17 -32.21 41.71
N PHE A 343 -35.92 -31.87 41.50
CA PHE A 343 -35.06 -32.50 40.53
C PHE A 343 -33.79 -33.06 41.17
N LYS A 344 -33.75 -34.40 41.37
CA LYS A 344 -32.64 -35.13 42.05
C LYS A 344 -31.37 -35.23 41.20
N PHE A 345 -30.97 -34.20 40.45
CA PHE A 345 -29.79 -34.25 39.57
C PHE A 345 -28.44 -34.29 40.30
N PHE A 346 -28.39 -33.99 41.62
CA PHE A 346 -27.12 -33.88 42.40
C PHE A 346 -27.12 -34.66 43.70
N GLU A 347 -28.01 -35.65 43.91
CA GLU A 347 -27.89 -36.58 45.04
C GLU A 347 -26.89 -37.69 44.71
N PRO A 348 -25.91 -37.95 45.58
CA PRO A 348 -25.07 -39.10 45.39
C PRO A 348 -25.94 -40.35 45.50
N ARG A 349 -25.81 -41.26 44.56
CA ARG A 349 -26.42 -42.59 44.58
C ARG A 349 -25.89 -43.31 45.83
N ASN A 350 -26.76 -43.51 46.81
CA ASN A 350 -26.42 -44.39 47.96
C ASN A 350 -26.29 -45.81 47.41
N GLU A 351 -25.07 -46.27 47.25
CA GLU A 351 -24.75 -47.68 47.11
C GLU A 351 -24.75 -48.29 48.56
N ASN A 352 -25.90 -48.63 49.00
CA ASN A 352 -26.10 -49.61 50.09
C ASN A 352 -27.51 -50.24 49.92
N ASN A 353 -27.51 -51.38 49.25
CA ASN A 353 -28.24 -52.57 49.50
C ASN A 353 -27.55 -53.73 48.80
#